data_69343b641d772f1f17f1a546c8dd5e4a
#
_entry.id   69343b641d772f1f17f1a546c8dd5e4a
#
_cell.length_a   1.000
_cell.length_b   1.000
_cell.length_c   1.000
_cell.angle_alpha   90.00
_cell.angle_beta   90.00
_cell.angle_gamma   90.00
#
_symmetry.space_group_name_H-M   'P 1'
#
loop_
_entity.id
_entity.type
_entity.pdbx_description
1 polymer ?
#
loop_
_entity_poly.entity_id
_entity_poly.type
_entity_poly.pdbx_seq_one_letter_code
_entity_poly.pdbx_strand_id
1 'polypeptide(L)'
;MPTPRTLLRALLALALATTGAVAAASLARATGPALLPLTVTNATGRTEPTWLYVLGTDLATGRLGYVTAGGAFTPWPAGGLPPTPAPDVAVPGPATGASTVLRLPRNLSGRVYFSFGAKLKLFLTPDGLVQPAPWAAGDPNRDLLFDWSEFTYNDAGLWLNSSQVDMFAVPHAVSVTGATGTTRRTGQPVDDGRNRVIAAIRAQAGWSGAVQTRSDGTVLRVLAPGKAADAGLFSRTYLDPYIASAWQAYATRTLTVAPFTDQPAVRYYGRTSGDVMAFTDGGGRQVATFRRPSSADVWGCDGALAAPNDQVVGPIARTLCAALHRNTLGTLDLQPSGGPADFYRGALTNHYSRIVHGNMADGKAYGFAFDDVLNQESLVHDGDPRAAGITLSPFGPGGGPSPSPSPSTTATPGPFDATRYMRAGGALDPGTGAPGTVTVAAAGGNHDGTPTNPQVFTARGLTGRWTGGFTAFDLSVDAGTAVGDGVQVRISYDRTGDGGWDRVETYAYFATDPVPGWEHYRQTQGLRSATGALGDLTGGTVRVEVWNAIGGTPTTLGVGASSRIVLPYIG
;
A
#
# COMPACT_ATOMS: atom_id res chain seq x y z
N MET A 1 -15.04 1.30 30.25
CA MET A 1 -15.72 0.66 29.11
C MET A 1 -15.96 1.76 28.09
N PRO A 2 -15.33 1.75 26.91
CA PRO A 2 -15.62 2.73 25.88
C PRO A 2 -17.03 2.48 25.32
N THR A 3 -17.79 3.53 25.16
CA THR A 3 -19.17 3.49 24.69
C THR A 3 -19.22 3.07 23.21
N PRO A 4 -20.25 2.37 22.72
CA PRO A 4 -20.37 1.85 21.36
C PRO A 4 -20.39 2.92 20.25
N ARG A 5 -20.37 4.19 20.58
CA ARG A 5 -20.34 5.31 19.64
C ARG A 5 -19.03 5.51 18.88
N THR A 6 -17.90 4.98 19.39
CA THR A 6 -16.57 5.17 18.80
C THR A 6 -16.32 4.24 17.63
N LEU A 7 -16.90 3.05 17.60
CA LEU A 7 -16.71 2.06 16.54
C LEU A 7 -17.51 2.36 15.24
N LEU A 8 -18.62 3.08 15.36
CA LEU A 8 -19.43 3.47 14.19
C LEU A 8 -18.75 4.57 13.36
N ARG A 9 -17.83 5.35 13.97
CA ARG A 9 -17.16 6.47 13.31
C ARG A 9 -16.03 6.07 12.38
N ALA A 10 -15.36 4.94 12.62
CA ALA A 10 -14.27 4.44 11.76
C ALA A 10 -14.79 3.92 10.40
N LEU A 11 -16.00 3.34 10.36
CA LEU A 11 -16.64 2.91 9.10
C LEU A 11 -17.20 4.09 8.29
N LEU A 12 -17.59 5.18 8.95
CA LEU A 12 -18.13 6.36 8.27
C LEU A 12 -17.02 7.24 7.65
N ALA A 13 -15.79 7.19 8.18
CA ALA A 13 -14.67 7.97 7.66
C ALA A 13 -14.23 7.55 6.25
N LEU A 14 -14.36 6.27 5.89
CA LEU A 14 -14.01 5.78 4.55
C LEU A 14 -15.04 6.14 3.48
N ALA A 15 -16.32 6.33 3.85
CA ALA A 15 -17.38 6.68 2.91
C ALA A 15 -17.37 8.15 2.46
N LEU A 16 -16.58 9.01 3.09
CA LEU A 16 -16.69 10.47 2.98
C LEU A 16 -15.44 11.18 2.45
N ALA A 17 -14.39 10.43 2.08
CA ALA A 17 -13.15 11.01 1.56
C ALA A 17 -13.25 11.56 0.12
N THR A 18 -14.42 11.51 -0.54
CA THR A 18 -14.53 11.77 -1.99
C THR A 18 -15.46 12.90 -2.41
N THR A 19 -15.89 13.79 -1.50
CA THR A 19 -16.78 14.90 -1.89
C THR A 19 -16.09 16.27 -1.99
N GLY A 20 -14.89 16.32 -2.53
CA GLY A 20 -14.09 17.53 -2.70
C GLY A 20 -13.85 17.97 -4.15
N ALA A 21 -14.73 17.65 -5.10
CA ALA A 21 -14.64 18.19 -6.47
C ALA A 21 -16.03 18.27 -7.11
N VAL A 22 -16.78 19.32 -6.81
CA VAL A 22 -17.93 19.72 -7.64
C VAL A 22 -17.63 21.05 -8.28
N ALA A 23 -16.82 21.03 -9.32
CA ALA A 23 -16.94 21.96 -10.44
C ALA A 23 -17.75 21.23 -11.51
N ALA A 24 -18.78 21.87 -12.06
CA ALA A 24 -19.76 21.32 -12.97
C ALA A 24 -19.13 20.71 -14.24
N ALA A 25 -18.73 19.44 -14.13
CA ALA A 25 -18.71 18.52 -15.26
C ALA A 25 -19.94 17.63 -15.07
N SER A 26 -20.73 17.43 -16.11
CA SER A 26 -21.82 16.46 -16.13
C SER A 26 -21.30 15.17 -15.50
N LEU A 27 -21.81 14.83 -14.31
CA LEU A 27 -21.49 13.60 -13.63
C LEU A 27 -21.78 12.46 -14.60
N ALA A 28 -20.75 11.93 -15.25
CA ALA A 28 -20.85 10.66 -15.94
C ALA A 28 -21.25 9.66 -14.85
N ARG A 29 -22.54 9.28 -14.85
CA ARG A 29 -23.11 8.34 -13.91
C ARG A 29 -22.27 7.08 -14.02
N ALA A 30 -21.75 6.55 -12.90
CA ALA A 30 -21.03 5.30 -12.91
C ALA A 30 -21.90 4.25 -13.60
N THR A 31 -21.38 3.65 -14.66
CA THR A 31 -22.11 2.68 -15.49
C THR A 31 -21.79 1.24 -15.11
N GLY A 32 -20.96 1.03 -14.08
CA GLY A 32 -20.62 -0.29 -13.56
C GLY A 32 -21.86 -1.15 -13.25
N PRO A 33 -21.74 -2.50 -13.20
CA PRO A 33 -22.88 -3.41 -13.03
C PRO A 33 -23.55 -3.25 -11.66
N ALA A 34 -24.85 -3.58 -11.56
CA ALA A 34 -25.57 -3.59 -10.29
C ALA A 34 -24.93 -4.55 -9.27
N LEU A 35 -24.37 -5.66 -9.77
CA LEU A 35 -23.60 -6.64 -9.03
C LEU A 35 -22.19 -6.74 -9.65
N LEU A 36 -21.21 -6.09 -9.01
CA LEU A 36 -19.82 -6.09 -9.47
C LEU A 36 -19.15 -7.42 -9.14
N PRO A 37 -18.59 -8.16 -10.11
CA PRO A 37 -17.81 -9.36 -9.82
C PRO A 37 -16.51 -8.98 -9.10
N LEU A 38 -16.26 -9.63 -7.95
CA LEU A 38 -15.02 -9.55 -7.17
C LEU A 38 -14.39 -10.94 -7.13
N THR A 39 -13.25 -11.09 -7.78
CA THR A 39 -12.49 -12.33 -7.76
C THR A 39 -11.53 -12.35 -6.58
N VAL A 40 -11.67 -13.30 -5.67
CA VAL A 40 -10.71 -13.58 -4.60
C VAL A 40 -9.83 -14.73 -5.03
N THR A 41 -8.52 -14.48 -5.18
CA THR A 41 -7.52 -15.50 -5.55
C THR A 41 -6.66 -15.84 -4.34
N ASN A 42 -6.51 -17.12 -4.02
CA ASN A 42 -5.67 -17.58 -2.93
C ASN A 42 -4.31 -18.06 -3.46
N ALA A 43 -3.29 -17.21 -3.31
CA ALA A 43 -1.91 -17.54 -3.64
C ALA A 43 -1.04 -17.74 -2.37
N THR A 44 -1.66 -17.95 -1.21
CA THR A 44 -0.94 -17.99 0.09
C THR A 44 -0.01 -19.18 0.25
N GLY A 45 -0.19 -20.27 -0.51
CA GLY A 45 0.49 -21.55 -0.30
C GLY A 45 -0.07 -22.36 0.88
N ARG A 46 -1.13 -21.88 1.54
CA ARG A 46 -1.74 -22.52 2.70
C ARG A 46 -2.77 -23.56 2.28
N THR A 47 -2.86 -24.65 3.02
CA THR A 47 -3.73 -25.81 2.69
C THR A 47 -5.03 -25.83 3.49
N GLU A 48 -5.15 -25.01 4.54
CA GLU A 48 -6.35 -24.95 5.37
C GLU A 48 -7.54 -24.36 4.59
N PRO A 49 -8.79 -24.73 4.94
CA PRO A 49 -9.97 -24.13 4.37
C PRO A 49 -9.97 -22.60 4.49
N THR A 50 -10.36 -21.93 3.43
CA THR A 50 -10.54 -20.47 3.41
C THR A 50 -12.03 -20.15 3.45
N TRP A 51 -12.41 -19.14 4.24
CA TRP A 51 -13.79 -18.67 4.37
C TRP A 51 -13.84 -17.18 4.06
N LEU A 52 -14.81 -16.77 3.25
CA LEU A 52 -15.01 -15.39 2.82
C LEU A 52 -16.31 -14.82 3.41
N TYR A 53 -16.31 -13.51 3.68
CA TYR A 53 -17.49 -12.78 4.17
C TYR A 53 -17.52 -11.41 3.52
N VAL A 54 -18.68 -10.96 3.11
CA VAL A 54 -18.90 -9.56 2.69
C VAL A 54 -19.86 -8.95 3.69
N LEU A 55 -19.34 -8.09 4.57
CA LEU A 55 -20.10 -7.46 5.65
C LEU A 55 -20.06 -5.95 5.45
N GLY A 56 -21.20 -5.27 5.57
CA GLY A 56 -21.22 -3.83 5.33
C GLY A 56 -22.54 -3.15 5.64
N THR A 57 -22.59 -1.89 5.27
CA THR A 57 -23.77 -1.02 5.41
C THR A 57 -24.33 -0.73 4.03
N ASP A 58 -25.61 -0.98 3.85
CA ASP A 58 -26.38 -0.48 2.72
C ASP A 58 -26.47 1.05 2.83
N LEU A 59 -25.89 1.76 1.88
CA LEU A 59 -25.79 3.21 1.89
C LEU A 59 -27.13 3.92 1.68
N ALA A 60 -28.13 3.24 1.10
CA ALA A 60 -29.45 3.81 0.90
C ALA A 60 -30.30 3.77 2.17
N THR A 61 -30.14 2.72 3.00
CA THR A 61 -30.95 2.50 4.20
C THR A 61 -30.19 2.72 5.52
N GLY A 62 -28.86 2.78 5.48
CA GLY A 62 -27.99 2.84 6.66
C GLY A 62 -27.96 1.53 7.47
N ARG A 63 -28.54 0.44 6.97
CA ARG A 63 -28.63 -0.82 7.70
C ARG A 63 -27.36 -1.65 7.55
N LEU A 64 -26.87 -2.17 8.68
CA LEU A 64 -25.79 -3.15 8.69
C LEU A 64 -26.30 -4.53 8.26
N GLY A 65 -25.49 -5.25 7.49
CA GLY A 65 -25.84 -6.56 7.00
C GLY A 65 -24.67 -7.32 6.39
N TYR A 66 -25.01 -8.34 5.65
CA TYR A 66 -24.06 -9.18 4.90
C TYR A 66 -24.56 -9.43 3.48
N VAL A 67 -23.64 -9.85 2.63
CA VAL A 67 -23.97 -10.23 1.24
C VAL A 67 -23.84 -11.75 1.10
N THR A 68 -24.88 -12.38 0.55
CA THR A 68 -24.86 -13.81 0.23
C THR A 68 -23.92 -14.11 -0.94
N ALA A 69 -23.57 -15.37 -1.17
CA ALA A 69 -22.77 -15.78 -2.31
C ALA A 69 -23.34 -15.33 -3.67
N GLY A 70 -24.67 -15.20 -3.78
CA GLY A 70 -25.36 -14.70 -4.98
C GLY A 70 -25.36 -13.19 -5.15
N GLY A 71 -24.85 -12.43 -4.16
CA GLY A 71 -24.79 -10.97 -4.21
C GLY A 71 -25.99 -10.25 -3.62
N ALA A 72 -26.90 -10.97 -2.95
CA ALA A 72 -28.03 -10.34 -2.25
C ALA A 72 -27.60 -9.79 -0.89
N PHE A 73 -27.84 -8.50 -0.66
CA PHE A 73 -27.68 -7.90 0.66
C PHE A 73 -28.80 -8.32 1.60
N THR A 74 -28.45 -8.74 2.81
CA THR A 74 -29.38 -9.15 3.85
C THR A 74 -29.02 -8.40 5.14
N PRO A 75 -29.94 -7.60 5.69
CA PRO A 75 -29.71 -6.94 6.97
C PRO A 75 -29.57 -7.96 8.10
N TRP A 76 -28.71 -7.64 9.09
CA TRP A 76 -28.61 -8.45 10.29
C TRP A 76 -29.94 -8.47 11.06
N PRO A 77 -30.37 -9.62 11.59
CA PRO A 77 -31.46 -9.65 12.56
C PRO A 77 -31.03 -8.95 13.86
N ALA A 78 -31.98 -8.55 14.66
CA ALA A 78 -31.71 -8.04 15.99
C ALA A 78 -31.02 -9.11 16.85
N GLY A 79 -29.95 -8.75 17.55
CA GLY A 79 -29.30 -9.60 18.54
C GLY A 79 -29.81 -9.35 19.96
N GLY A 80 -29.07 -9.87 20.94
CA GLY A 80 -29.43 -9.79 22.37
C GLY A 80 -28.34 -9.07 23.21
N LEU A 81 -28.69 -8.93 24.51
CA LEU A 81 -27.74 -8.59 25.57
C LEU A 81 -27.89 -9.64 26.68
N PRO A 82 -26.84 -10.48 26.89
CA PRO A 82 -25.54 -10.50 26.23
C PRO A 82 -25.64 -10.80 24.71
N PRO A 83 -24.58 -10.51 23.91
CA PRO A 83 -24.58 -10.72 22.44
C PRO A 83 -24.91 -12.17 22.06
N THR A 84 -25.79 -12.34 21.07
CA THR A 84 -26.18 -13.66 20.55
C THR A 84 -25.38 -14.03 19.30
N PRO A 85 -25.11 -15.34 19.04
CA PRO A 85 -24.45 -15.76 17.82
C PRO A 85 -25.20 -15.28 16.56
N ALA A 86 -24.46 -14.76 15.59
CA ALA A 86 -25.00 -14.41 14.29
C ALA A 86 -25.26 -15.68 13.45
N PRO A 87 -26.15 -15.61 12.43
CA PRO A 87 -26.26 -16.65 11.42
C PRO A 87 -24.93 -16.95 10.76
N ASP A 88 -24.71 -18.19 10.32
CA ASP A 88 -23.54 -18.55 9.52
C ASP A 88 -23.68 -17.99 8.11
N VAL A 89 -22.88 -17.00 7.80
CA VAL A 89 -22.87 -16.29 6.50
C VAL A 89 -21.55 -16.51 5.74
N ALA A 90 -20.76 -17.49 6.18
CA ALA A 90 -19.48 -17.81 5.54
C ALA A 90 -19.70 -18.36 4.13
N VAL A 91 -19.01 -17.81 3.16
CA VAL A 91 -18.91 -18.33 1.79
C VAL A 91 -17.62 -19.17 1.71
N PRO A 92 -17.65 -20.40 1.17
CA PRO A 92 -16.44 -21.16 0.93
C PRO A 92 -15.47 -20.36 0.05
N GLY A 93 -14.26 -20.14 0.55
CA GLY A 93 -13.21 -19.47 -0.18
C GLY A 93 -12.40 -20.40 -1.07
N PRO A 94 -11.50 -19.86 -1.90
CA PRO A 94 -10.69 -20.67 -2.81
C PRO A 94 -9.62 -21.46 -2.06
N ALA A 95 -9.38 -22.70 -2.49
CA ALA A 95 -8.17 -23.42 -2.13
C ALA A 95 -6.93 -22.69 -2.67
N THR A 96 -5.73 -23.02 -2.16
CA THR A 96 -4.51 -22.41 -2.68
C THR A 96 -4.36 -22.69 -4.19
N GLY A 97 -3.95 -21.66 -4.94
CA GLY A 97 -3.88 -21.69 -6.40
C GLY A 97 -5.22 -21.49 -7.13
N ALA A 98 -6.34 -21.42 -6.42
CA ALA A 98 -7.68 -21.26 -7.00
C ALA A 98 -8.26 -19.86 -6.76
N SER A 99 -9.43 -19.60 -7.36
CA SER A 99 -10.17 -18.35 -7.22
C SER A 99 -11.65 -18.63 -6.96
N THR A 100 -12.30 -17.73 -6.20
CA THR A 100 -13.74 -17.68 -5.96
C THR A 100 -14.25 -16.30 -6.38
N VAL A 101 -15.41 -16.24 -7.06
CA VAL A 101 -16.03 -14.98 -7.44
C VAL A 101 -17.16 -14.65 -6.49
N LEU A 102 -17.06 -13.53 -5.79
CA LEU A 102 -18.12 -12.87 -5.05
C LEU A 102 -18.81 -11.83 -5.94
N ARG A 103 -19.98 -11.38 -5.53
CA ARG A 103 -20.73 -10.31 -6.21
C ARG A 103 -21.03 -9.20 -5.23
N LEU A 104 -20.47 -8.00 -5.49
CA LEU A 104 -20.69 -6.82 -4.65
C LEU A 104 -21.90 -6.05 -5.17
N PRO A 105 -23.00 -5.91 -4.40
CA PRO A 105 -24.10 -5.05 -4.79
C PRO A 105 -23.68 -3.57 -4.73
N ARG A 106 -24.25 -2.77 -5.64
CA ARG A 106 -24.07 -1.32 -5.60
C ARG A 106 -24.73 -0.74 -4.35
N ASN A 107 -24.28 0.43 -3.91
CA ASN A 107 -24.68 1.13 -2.68
C ASN A 107 -24.34 0.36 -1.39
N LEU A 108 -23.20 -0.33 -1.40
CA LEU A 108 -22.66 -1.01 -0.23
C LEU A 108 -21.29 -0.45 0.13
N SER A 109 -21.08 -0.20 1.43
CA SER A 109 -19.76 0.12 2.00
C SER A 109 -19.45 -0.87 3.13
N GLY A 110 -18.25 -1.47 3.13
CA GLY A 110 -17.93 -2.49 4.11
C GLY A 110 -16.58 -3.15 3.93
N ARG A 111 -16.51 -4.39 4.39
CA ARG A 111 -15.30 -5.21 4.40
C ARG A 111 -15.54 -6.57 3.76
N VAL A 112 -14.53 -7.03 3.02
CA VAL A 112 -14.43 -8.42 2.57
C VAL A 112 -13.44 -9.10 3.50
N TYR A 113 -13.95 -9.93 4.42
CA TYR A 113 -13.10 -10.72 5.31
C TYR A 113 -12.69 -12.03 4.65
N PHE A 114 -11.50 -12.51 5.00
CA PHE A 114 -11.01 -13.84 4.66
C PHE A 114 -10.33 -14.46 5.89
N SER A 115 -10.79 -15.66 6.28
CA SER A 115 -10.24 -16.42 7.40
C SER A 115 -9.74 -17.79 6.96
N PHE A 116 -8.76 -18.32 7.68
CA PHE A 116 -8.08 -19.57 7.38
C PHE A 116 -8.29 -20.59 8.52
N GLY A 117 -8.56 -21.82 8.15
CA GLY A 117 -8.74 -22.96 9.05
C GLY A 117 -10.11 -23.01 9.68
N ALA A 118 -10.62 -21.90 10.21
CA ALA A 118 -11.92 -21.85 10.85
C ALA A 118 -12.73 -20.62 10.42
N LYS A 119 -14.06 -20.73 10.57
CA LYS A 119 -15.00 -19.63 10.34
C LYS A 119 -14.88 -18.56 11.43
N LEU A 120 -15.12 -17.30 11.06
CA LEU A 120 -15.26 -16.21 12.03
C LEU A 120 -16.48 -16.47 12.93
N LYS A 121 -16.31 -16.22 14.20
CA LYS A 121 -17.38 -16.23 15.20
C LYS A 121 -17.94 -14.84 15.29
N LEU A 122 -19.13 -14.64 14.75
CA LEU A 122 -19.83 -13.36 14.69
C LEU A 122 -20.95 -13.33 15.71
N PHE A 123 -21.17 -12.18 16.34
CA PHE A 123 -22.20 -11.98 17.35
C PHE A 123 -22.99 -10.72 17.08
N LEU A 124 -24.24 -10.71 17.52
CA LEU A 124 -25.19 -9.62 17.34
C LEU A 124 -25.65 -9.06 18.68
N THR A 125 -25.69 -7.75 18.77
CA THR A 125 -26.40 -6.98 19.81
C THR A 125 -27.68 -6.38 19.22
N PRO A 126 -28.55 -5.76 20.00
CA PRO A 126 -29.66 -4.98 19.45
C PRO A 126 -29.23 -3.89 18.46
N ASP A 127 -28.01 -3.36 18.63
CA ASP A 127 -27.43 -2.30 17.79
C ASP A 127 -26.72 -2.84 16.53
N GLY A 128 -26.68 -4.16 16.31
CA GLY A 128 -26.10 -4.82 15.14
C GLY A 128 -24.89 -5.70 15.45
N LEU A 129 -24.00 -5.84 14.45
CA LEU A 129 -22.85 -6.74 14.50
C LEU A 129 -21.78 -6.27 15.48
N VAL A 130 -21.36 -7.17 16.37
CA VAL A 130 -20.11 -7.01 17.13
C VAL A 130 -18.95 -7.29 16.16
N GLN A 131 -18.22 -6.24 15.80
CA GLN A 131 -17.08 -6.37 14.89
C GLN A 131 -15.97 -7.23 15.51
N PRO A 132 -15.38 -8.19 14.76
CA PRO A 132 -14.20 -8.91 15.25
C PRO A 132 -13.07 -7.95 15.68
N ALA A 133 -12.59 -8.13 16.88
CA ALA A 133 -11.56 -7.29 17.49
C ALA A 133 -10.43 -8.17 18.11
N PRO A 134 -9.60 -8.82 17.27
CA PRO A 134 -8.66 -9.85 17.74
C PRO A 134 -7.59 -9.33 18.70
N TRP A 135 -7.47 -8.02 18.87
CA TRP A 135 -6.66 -7.38 19.91
C TRP A 135 -7.30 -7.41 21.29
N ALA A 136 -8.62 -7.55 21.38
CA ALA A 136 -9.31 -7.64 22.66
C ALA A 136 -9.13 -9.04 23.28
N ALA A 137 -8.84 -9.09 24.59
CA ALA A 137 -8.52 -10.33 25.29
C ALA A 137 -9.67 -11.37 25.26
N GLY A 138 -10.92 -10.91 25.21
CA GLY A 138 -12.13 -11.75 25.19
C GLY A 138 -12.70 -12.02 23.80
N ASP A 139 -12.06 -11.55 22.73
CA ASP A 139 -12.58 -11.76 21.38
C ASP A 139 -12.46 -13.24 20.96
N PRO A 140 -13.54 -13.91 20.55
CA PRO A 140 -13.51 -15.31 20.19
C PRO A 140 -12.72 -15.61 18.90
N ASN A 141 -12.36 -14.58 18.13
CA ASN A 141 -11.55 -14.67 16.92
C ASN A 141 -10.06 -14.36 17.16
N ARG A 142 -9.67 -14.12 18.42
CA ARG A 142 -8.28 -13.75 18.77
C ARG A 142 -7.24 -14.72 18.19
N ASP A 143 -7.52 -16.01 18.26
CA ASP A 143 -6.62 -17.08 17.83
C ASP A 143 -6.88 -17.57 16.39
N LEU A 144 -7.74 -16.89 15.65
CA LEU A 144 -7.96 -17.16 14.23
C LEU A 144 -7.03 -16.30 13.36
N LEU A 145 -6.53 -16.90 12.29
CA LEU A 145 -5.85 -16.18 11.23
C LEU A 145 -6.89 -15.62 10.27
N PHE A 146 -7.02 -14.31 10.23
CA PHE A 146 -7.92 -13.61 9.30
C PHE A 146 -7.46 -12.18 9.07
N ASP A 147 -7.94 -11.58 7.98
CA ASP A 147 -7.75 -10.19 7.64
C ASP A 147 -8.92 -9.71 6.77
N TRP A 148 -8.86 -8.50 6.23
CA TRP A 148 -9.90 -7.95 5.36
C TRP A 148 -9.38 -6.89 4.39
N SER A 149 -10.11 -6.71 3.29
CA SER A 149 -10.09 -5.53 2.44
C SER A 149 -11.31 -4.66 2.74
N GLU A 150 -11.17 -3.35 2.57
CA GLU A 150 -12.30 -2.43 2.71
C GLU A 150 -12.74 -1.92 1.35
N PHE A 151 -14.04 -1.69 1.19
CA PHE A 151 -14.57 -1.18 -0.07
C PHE A 151 -15.76 -0.26 0.14
N THR A 152 -15.95 0.64 -0.83
CA THR A 152 -17.22 1.34 -1.07
C THR A 152 -17.55 1.21 -2.54
N TYR A 153 -18.73 0.70 -2.86
CA TYR A 153 -19.25 0.62 -4.21
C TYR A 153 -20.59 1.34 -4.29
N ASN A 154 -20.62 2.46 -5.02
CA ASN A 154 -21.80 3.30 -5.17
C ASN A 154 -21.91 3.86 -6.60
N ASP A 155 -22.76 4.85 -6.82
CA ASP A 155 -22.95 5.48 -8.15
C ASP A 155 -21.74 6.29 -8.64
N ALA A 156 -20.76 6.60 -7.77
CA ALA A 156 -19.51 7.25 -8.16
C ALA A 156 -18.38 6.26 -8.46
N GLY A 157 -18.64 4.93 -8.32
CA GLY A 157 -17.70 3.87 -8.64
C GLY A 157 -17.33 2.97 -7.49
N LEU A 158 -16.21 2.26 -7.65
CA LEU A 158 -15.61 1.40 -6.63
C LEU A 158 -14.36 2.05 -6.05
N TRP A 159 -14.27 2.09 -4.73
CA TRP A 159 -13.04 2.23 -3.94
C TRP A 159 -12.79 0.91 -3.26
N LEU A 160 -11.61 0.33 -3.41
CA LEU A 160 -11.22 -0.92 -2.80
C LEU A 160 -9.78 -0.80 -2.30
N ASN A 161 -9.54 -1.05 -1.02
CA ASN A 161 -8.22 -0.97 -0.43
C ASN A 161 -7.78 -2.28 0.26
N SER A 162 -6.47 -2.48 0.29
CA SER A 162 -5.81 -3.45 1.14
C SER A 162 -5.53 -2.77 2.48
N SER A 163 -6.44 -2.96 3.47
CA SER A 163 -6.36 -2.26 4.76
C SER A 163 -5.33 -2.88 5.69
N GLN A 164 -4.48 -2.03 6.29
CA GLN A 164 -3.59 -2.38 7.39
C GLN A 164 -3.78 -1.42 8.58
N VAL A 165 -4.90 -0.68 8.61
CA VAL A 165 -5.17 0.34 9.65
C VAL A 165 -5.25 -0.26 11.05
N ASP A 166 -5.82 -1.46 11.17
CA ASP A 166 -5.98 -2.13 12.46
C ASP A 166 -4.91 -3.20 12.72
N MET A 167 -4.51 -3.91 11.68
CA MET A 167 -3.51 -5.00 11.76
C MET A 167 -2.97 -5.37 10.37
N PHE A 168 -1.89 -6.14 10.37
CA PHE A 168 -1.32 -6.81 9.20
C PHE A 168 -1.23 -8.30 9.49
N ALA A 169 -2.08 -9.11 8.87
CA ALA A 169 -2.16 -10.55 9.13
C ALA A 169 -1.98 -11.39 7.86
N VAL A 170 -2.81 -11.16 6.85
CA VAL A 170 -2.77 -11.84 5.56
C VAL A 170 -2.41 -10.81 4.49
N PRO A 171 -1.17 -10.85 3.95
CA PRO A 171 -0.76 -9.94 2.90
C PRO A 171 -1.64 -10.14 1.67
N HIS A 172 -2.15 -9.06 1.10
CA HIS A 172 -3.03 -9.14 -0.07
C HIS A 172 -2.97 -7.89 -0.93
N ALA A 173 -3.12 -8.09 -2.23
CA ALA A 173 -3.24 -7.02 -3.21
C ALA A 173 -4.69 -6.86 -3.64
N VAL A 174 -5.05 -5.63 -4.02
CA VAL A 174 -6.36 -5.29 -4.57
C VAL A 174 -6.23 -4.79 -6.00
N SER A 175 -7.27 -5.02 -6.80
CA SER A 175 -7.31 -4.56 -8.19
C SER A 175 -8.71 -4.16 -8.62
N VAL A 176 -8.79 -3.26 -9.61
CA VAL A 176 -10.03 -2.89 -10.30
C VAL A 176 -9.78 -2.80 -11.80
N THR A 177 -10.67 -3.38 -12.58
CA THR A 177 -10.69 -3.26 -14.05
C THR A 177 -11.84 -2.37 -14.46
N GLY A 178 -11.54 -1.25 -15.10
CA GLY A 178 -12.53 -0.29 -15.60
C GLY A 178 -13.12 -0.67 -16.95
N ALA A 179 -14.02 0.18 -17.46
CA ALA A 179 -14.73 -0.02 -18.74
C ALA A 179 -13.78 -0.12 -19.96
N THR A 180 -12.62 0.52 -19.89
CA THR A 180 -11.60 0.45 -20.97
C THR A 180 -10.82 -0.87 -20.97
N GLY A 181 -11.06 -1.78 -20.02
CA GLY A 181 -10.28 -2.99 -19.82
C GLY A 181 -8.97 -2.76 -19.05
N THR A 182 -8.64 -1.52 -18.70
CA THR A 182 -7.44 -1.21 -17.91
C THR A 182 -7.61 -1.70 -16.48
N THR A 183 -6.63 -2.46 -15.98
CA THR A 183 -6.59 -2.93 -14.60
C THR A 183 -5.58 -2.12 -13.79
N ARG A 184 -6.02 -1.54 -12.69
CA ARG A 184 -5.17 -0.93 -11.66
C ARG A 184 -4.99 -1.91 -10.51
N ARG A 185 -3.81 -1.92 -9.89
CA ARG A 185 -3.48 -2.84 -8.80
C ARG A 185 -2.56 -2.13 -7.79
N THR A 186 -2.73 -2.46 -6.50
CA THR A 186 -1.87 -1.98 -5.39
C THR A 186 -1.91 -2.95 -4.21
N GLY A 187 -1.11 -2.69 -3.16
CA GLY A 187 -1.09 -3.51 -1.95
C GLY A 187 -0.34 -4.84 -2.12
N GLN A 188 0.37 -5.04 -3.23
CA GLN A 188 1.19 -6.24 -3.42
C GLN A 188 2.42 -6.16 -2.49
N PRO A 189 2.61 -7.11 -1.56
CA PRO A 189 3.84 -7.16 -0.77
C PRO A 189 5.03 -7.57 -1.66
N VAL A 190 6.24 -7.18 -1.25
CA VAL A 190 7.48 -7.74 -1.80
C VAL A 190 7.55 -9.24 -1.51
N ASP A 191 8.46 -9.95 -2.18
CA ASP A 191 8.70 -11.36 -1.86
C ASP A 191 9.06 -11.53 -0.37
N ASP A 192 8.46 -12.55 0.26
CA ASP A 192 8.54 -12.77 1.72
C ASP A 192 8.12 -11.58 2.61
N GLY A 193 7.37 -10.63 2.04
CA GLY A 193 7.02 -9.37 2.70
C GLY A 193 6.36 -9.52 4.05
N ARG A 194 5.51 -10.57 4.23
CA ARG A 194 4.89 -10.84 5.52
C ARG A 194 5.92 -11.16 6.61
N ASN A 195 6.85 -12.05 6.35
CA ASN A 195 7.87 -12.43 7.32
C ASN A 195 8.84 -11.30 7.60
N ARG A 196 9.16 -10.49 6.58
CA ARG A 196 9.99 -9.28 6.73
C ARG A 196 9.31 -8.25 7.64
N VAL A 197 8.02 -7.99 7.46
CA VAL A 197 7.26 -7.10 8.36
C VAL A 197 7.29 -7.62 9.78
N ILE A 198 6.99 -8.91 10.00
CA ILE A 198 6.99 -9.52 11.34
C ILE A 198 8.39 -9.43 11.98
N ALA A 199 9.45 -9.77 11.25
CA ALA A 199 10.83 -9.72 11.74
C ALA A 199 11.24 -8.28 12.07
N ALA A 200 10.95 -7.32 11.22
CA ALA A 200 11.29 -5.91 11.43
C ALA A 200 10.55 -5.31 12.63
N ILE A 201 9.27 -5.63 12.83
CA ILE A 201 8.52 -5.21 14.02
C ILE A 201 9.08 -5.84 15.29
N ARG A 202 9.46 -7.12 15.26
CA ARG A 202 10.10 -7.77 16.41
C ARG A 202 11.45 -7.16 16.77
N ALA A 203 12.21 -6.75 15.77
CA ALA A 203 13.51 -6.11 15.94
C ALA A 203 13.41 -4.64 16.39
N GLN A 204 12.29 -3.96 16.09
CA GLN A 204 12.10 -2.56 16.46
C GLN A 204 11.93 -2.44 17.98
N ALA A 205 12.80 -1.66 18.62
CA ALA A 205 12.79 -1.49 20.08
C ALA A 205 11.43 -1.01 20.58
N GLY A 206 10.85 -1.75 21.54
CA GLY A 206 9.54 -1.48 22.14
C GLY A 206 8.32 -1.89 21.32
N TRP A 207 8.50 -2.52 20.14
CA TRP A 207 7.40 -2.89 19.22
C TRP A 207 7.11 -4.39 19.15
N SER A 208 7.97 -5.24 19.71
CA SER A 208 7.84 -6.70 19.61
C SER A 208 6.50 -7.23 20.16
N GLY A 209 5.91 -6.57 21.17
CA GLY A 209 4.62 -6.92 21.75
C GLY A 209 3.43 -6.79 20.77
N ALA A 210 3.58 -6.00 19.71
CA ALA A 210 2.55 -5.85 18.67
C ALA A 210 2.38 -7.13 17.83
N VAL A 211 3.34 -8.06 17.85
CA VAL A 211 3.27 -9.34 17.13
C VAL A 211 2.45 -10.34 17.94
N GLN A 212 1.25 -10.64 17.50
CA GLN A 212 0.40 -11.65 18.13
C GLN A 212 0.71 -13.05 17.62
N THR A 213 0.90 -13.95 18.58
CA THR A 213 1.23 -15.36 18.35
C THR A 213 0.23 -16.23 19.09
N ARG A 214 -0.24 -17.30 18.47
CA ARG A 214 -1.04 -18.34 19.11
C ARG A 214 -0.17 -19.14 20.09
N SER A 215 -0.80 -19.86 21.01
CA SER A 215 -0.09 -20.68 22.02
C SER A 215 0.83 -21.75 21.43
N ASP A 216 0.56 -22.22 20.20
CA ASP A 216 1.39 -23.18 19.45
C ASP A 216 2.61 -22.52 18.75
N GLY A 217 2.84 -21.23 18.95
CA GLY A 217 3.92 -20.48 18.31
C GLY A 217 3.58 -19.90 16.94
N THR A 218 2.41 -20.18 16.38
CA THR A 218 1.98 -19.64 15.07
C THR A 218 1.78 -18.13 15.15
N VAL A 219 2.50 -17.37 14.33
CA VAL A 219 2.31 -15.92 14.20
C VAL A 219 1.03 -15.63 13.42
N LEU A 220 0.09 -14.95 14.06
CA LEU A 220 -1.21 -14.61 13.48
C LEU A 220 -1.18 -13.26 12.76
N ARG A 221 -0.66 -12.22 13.43
CA ARG A 221 -0.70 -10.84 12.93
C ARG A 221 0.28 -9.91 13.63
N VAL A 222 0.47 -8.76 13.04
CA VAL A 222 1.03 -7.58 13.69
C VAL A 222 -0.11 -6.59 13.90
N LEU A 223 -0.32 -6.15 15.13
CA LEU A 223 -1.30 -5.11 15.45
C LEU A 223 -0.75 -3.73 15.09
N ALA A 224 -1.59 -2.87 14.56
CA ALA A 224 -1.30 -1.44 14.49
C ALA A 224 -1.10 -0.87 15.91
N PRO A 225 -0.31 0.21 16.09
CA PRO A 225 0.12 0.67 17.42
C PRO A 225 -1.04 1.03 18.34
N GLY A 226 -2.12 1.64 17.82
CA GLY A 226 -3.32 1.92 18.61
C GLY A 226 -3.97 0.64 19.16
N LYS A 227 -4.11 -0.39 18.33
CA LYS A 227 -4.69 -1.68 18.73
C LYS A 227 -3.78 -2.45 19.70
N ALA A 228 -2.48 -2.37 19.51
CA ALA A 228 -1.51 -2.93 20.43
C ALA A 228 -1.54 -2.21 21.79
N ALA A 229 -1.72 -0.89 21.81
CA ALA A 229 -1.88 -0.10 23.04
C ALA A 229 -3.20 -0.41 23.77
N ASP A 230 -4.31 -0.58 23.03
CA ASP A 230 -5.59 -1.02 23.59
C ASP A 230 -5.51 -2.39 24.25
N ALA A 231 -4.73 -3.30 23.64
CA ALA A 231 -4.45 -4.63 24.16
C ALA A 231 -3.46 -4.63 25.35
N GLY A 232 -2.87 -3.48 25.73
CA GLY A 232 -1.83 -3.39 26.76
C GLY A 232 -0.47 -3.94 26.32
N LEU A 233 -0.24 -4.11 25.03
CA LEU A 233 0.96 -4.69 24.43
C LEU A 233 1.94 -3.63 23.90
N PHE A 234 1.54 -2.37 23.94
CA PHE A 234 2.32 -1.23 23.46
C PHE A 234 2.11 0.00 24.36
N SER A 235 3.07 0.92 24.38
CA SER A 235 2.97 2.13 25.21
C SER A 235 1.85 3.05 24.71
N ARG A 236 0.96 3.43 25.61
CA ARG A 236 -0.15 4.38 25.35
C ARG A 236 0.33 5.82 25.16
N THR A 237 1.56 6.12 25.56
CA THR A 237 2.16 7.46 25.53
C THR A 237 3.39 7.54 24.64
N TYR A 238 3.52 6.59 23.71
CA TYR A 238 4.73 6.43 22.88
C TYR A 238 5.11 7.69 22.11
N LEU A 239 4.14 8.38 21.49
CA LEU A 239 4.37 9.59 20.70
C LEU A 239 4.32 10.89 21.53
N ASP A 240 3.90 10.86 22.81
CA ASP A 240 3.68 12.08 23.60
C ASP A 240 4.88 13.04 23.62
N PRO A 241 6.16 12.57 23.77
CA PRO A 241 7.30 13.48 23.72
C PRO A 241 7.50 14.15 22.36
N TYR A 242 7.27 13.40 21.27
CA TYR A 242 7.34 13.94 19.92
C TYR A 242 6.20 14.94 19.67
N ILE A 243 4.96 14.59 20.03
CA ILE A 243 3.79 15.46 19.88
C ILE A 243 4.01 16.79 20.62
N ALA A 244 4.50 16.74 21.86
CA ALA A 244 4.81 17.93 22.64
C ALA A 244 5.84 18.83 21.94
N SER A 245 6.91 18.24 21.43
CA SER A 245 7.95 18.96 20.69
C SER A 245 7.42 19.58 19.40
N ALA A 246 6.66 18.80 18.62
CA ALA A 246 6.07 19.25 17.35
C ALA A 246 5.08 20.40 17.58
N TRP A 247 4.26 20.32 18.63
CA TRP A 247 3.31 21.36 19.00
C TRP A 247 4.02 22.65 19.43
N GLN A 248 5.06 22.53 20.27
CA GLN A 248 5.86 23.66 20.74
C GLN A 248 6.61 24.38 19.62
N ALA A 249 7.01 23.67 18.54
CA ALA A 249 7.70 24.27 17.41
C ALA A 249 6.89 25.44 16.79
N TYR A 250 5.57 25.34 16.81
CA TYR A 250 4.68 26.36 16.23
C TYR A 250 4.28 27.47 17.21
N ALA A 251 4.87 27.51 18.39
CA ALA A 251 4.78 28.69 19.23
C ALA A 251 5.53 29.88 18.64
N THR A 252 6.62 29.62 17.91
CA THR A 252 7.46 30.65 17.27
C THR A 252 7.45 30.61 15.74
N ARG A 253 7.12 29.46 15.13
CA ARG A 253 6.99 29.25 13.68
C ARG A 253 5.51 29.23 13.28
N THR A 254 5.22 29.39 12.01
CA THR A 254 3.87 29.25 11.45
C THR A 254 3.78 27.97 10.64
N LEU A 255 2.84 27.07 11.01
CA LEU A 255 2.49 25.92 10.20
C LEU A 255 1.57 26.37 9.07
N THR A 256 1.91 26.03 7.84
CA THR A 256 1.03 26.20 6.68
C THR A 256 0.43 24.85 6.30
N VAL A 257 -0.91 24.76 6.28
CA VAL A 257 -1.63 23.60 5.80
C VAL A 257 -2.27 23.92 4.46
N ALA A 258 -1.90 23.17 3.40
CA ALA A 258 -2.46 23.25 2.05
C ALA A 258 -3.10 21.89 1.70
N PRO A 259 -4.32 21.58 2.18
CA PRO A 259 -4.83 20.22 2.19
C PRO A 259 -5.32 19.71 0.84
N PHE A 260 -5.52 20.61 -0.15
CA PHE A 260 -6.08 20.29 -1.46
C PHE A 260 -5.04 20.46 -2.56
N THR A 261 -4.67 19.37 -3.22
CA THR A 261 -3.67 19.39 -4.32
C THR A 261 -4.20 20.10 -5.57
N ASP A 262 -5.50 20.02 -5.81
CA ASP A 262 -6.20 20.69 -6.93
C ASP A 262 -6.54 22.18 -6.63
N GLN A 263 -6.43 22.60 -5.36
CA GLN A 263 -6.69 23.96 -4.91
C GLN A 263 -5.51 24.50 -4.07
N PRO A 264 -4.29 24.63 -4.61
CA PRO A 264 -3.08 24.95 -3.82
C PRO A 264 -3.09 26.37 -3.24
N ALA A 265 -4.02 27.22 -3.66
CA ALA A 265 -4.24 28.55 -3.08
C ALA A 265 -5.01 28.49 -1.75
N VAL A 266 -5.74 27.42 -1.46
CA VAL A 266 -6.42 27.23 -0.17
C VAL A 266 -5.38 26.84 0.88
N ARG A 267 -5.11 27.76 1.79
CA ARG A 267 -4.11 27.58 2.84
C ARG A 267 -4.65 28.03 4.18
N TYR A 268 -4.23 27.30 5.21
CA TYR A 268 -4.52 27.62 6.61
C TYR A 268 -3.21 27.76 7.39
N TYR A 269 -3.18 28.74 8.29
CA TYR A 269 -1.95 29.11 9.00
C TYR A 269 -2.12 28.84 10.50
N GLY A 270 -1.36 27.88 11.03
CA GLY A 270 -1.43 27.39 12.40
C GLY A 270 -0.36 28.01 13.30
N ARG A 271 -0.77 28.44 14.50
CA ARG A 271 0.13 28.90 15.58
C ARG A 271 -0.31 28.32 16.91
N THR A 272 0.67 27.91 17.72
CA THR A 272 0.43 27.31 19.02
C THR A 272 0.56 28.36 20.14
N SER A 273 -0.41 28.35 21.07
CA SER A 273 -0.36 29.06 22.32
C SER A 273 -0.75 28.08 23.44
N GLY A 274 0.20 27.76 24.30
CA GLY A 274 0.04 26.67 25.28
C GLY A 274 -0.24 25.34 24.59
N ASP A 275 -1.33 24.70 24.94
CA ASP A 275 -1.75 23.40 24.36
C ASP A 275 -2.69 23.55 23.17
N VAL A 276 -2.99 24.77 22.72
CA VAL A 276 -3.95 25.00 21.61
C VAL A 276 -3.21 25.53 20.39
N MET A 277 -3.43 24.88 19.25
CA MET A 277 -3.03 25.36 17.93
C MET A 277 -4.26 25.97 17.26
N ALA A 278 -4.22 27.28 16.98
CA ALA A 278 -5.27 28.00 16.27
C ALA A 278 -4.87 28.21 14.82
N PHE A 279 -5.81 27.98 13.90
CA PHE A 279 -5.62 28.16 12.47
C PHE A 279 -6.42 29.35 11.97
N THR A 280 -5.79 30.17 11.12
CA THR A 280 -6.44 31.24 10.38
C THR A 280 -6.44 30.93 8.87
N ASP A 281 -7.42 31.51 8.14
CA ASP A 281 -7.41 31.55 6.69
C ASP A 281 -6.46 32.65 6.15
N GLY A 282 -6.35 32.78 4.83
CA GLY A 282 -5.53 33.81 4.18
C GLY A 282 -5.96 35.26 4.47
N GLY A 283 -7.16 35.48 4.98
CA GLY A 283 -7.66 36.77 5.44
C GLY A 283 -7.41 37.04 6.93
N GLY A 284 -6.76 36.12 7.64
CA GLY A 284 -6.47 36.23 9.07
C GLY A 284 -7.65 35.88 10.01
N ARG A 285 -8.78 35.39 9.46
CA ARG A 285 -9.92 34.96 10.26
C ARG A 285 -9.64 33.57 10.85
N GLN A 286 -9.84 33.40 12.16
CA GLN A 286 -9.71 32.09 12.80
C GLN A 286 -10.80 31.14 12.30
N VAL A 287 -10.38 29.95 11.83
CA VAL A 287 -11.26 28.95 11.19
C VAL A 287 -11.28 27.61 11.90
N ALA A 288 -10.23 27.29 12.69
CA ALA A 288 -10.16 26.05 13.44
C ALA A 288 -9.27 26.18 14.68
N THR A 289 -9.48 25.29 15.65
CA THR A 289 -8.59 25.13 16.81
C THR A 289 -8.43 23.65 17.13
N PHE A 290 -7.22 23.24 17.49
CA PHE A 290 -6.91 21.88 17.91
C PHE A 290 -6.20 21.92 19.25
N ARG A 291 -6.64 21.12 20.22
CA ARG A 291 -5.85 20.86 21.43
C ARG A 291 -4.69 19.94 21.08
N ARG A 292 -3.60 20.02 21.81
CA ARG A 292 -2.49 19.08 21.65
C ARG A 292 -3.01 17.66 21.83
N PRO A 293 -2.88 16.80 20.80
CA PRO A 293 -3.37 15.43 20.86
C PRO A 293 -2.50 14.57 21.79
N SER A 294 -3.08 13.49 22.29
CA SER A 294 -2.36 12.38 22.90
C SER A 294 -1.87 11.39 21.83
N SER A 295 -1.00 10.46 22.22
CA SER A 295 -0.64 9.34 21.34
C SER A 295 -1.86 8.55 20.89
N ALA A 296 -2.88 8.38 21.74
CA ALA A 296 -4.12 7.67 21.39
C ALA A 296 -4.91 8.43 20.31
N ASP A 297 -5.03 9.75 20.41
CA ASP A 297 -5.70 10.57 19.39
C ASP A 297 -4.99 10.48 18.04
N VAL A 298 -3.65 10.42 18.07
CA VAL A 298 -2.85 10.24 16.83
C VAL A 298 -3.10 8.86 16.25
N TRP A 299 -3.00 7.78 17.06
CA TRP A 299 -3.19 6.42 16.55
C TRP A 299 -4.59 6.19 15.93
N GLY A 300 -5.61 6.81 16.51
CA GLY A 300 -6.99 6.73 16.01
C GLY A 300 -7.33 7.74 14.93
N CYS A 301 -6.53 8.80 14.75
CA CYS A 301 -6.92 10.01 14.02
C CYS A 301 -8.29 10.52 14.48
N ASP A 302 -8.51 10.51 15.78
CA ASP A 302 -9.77 10.89 16.44
C ASP A 302 -9.54 11.79 17.65
N GLY A 303 -10.48 11.87 18.57
CA GLY A 303 -10.34 12.70 19.77
C GLY A 303 -10.01 14.15 19.43
N ALA A 304 -8.84 14.65 19.86
CA ALA A 304 -8.37 16.00 19.55
C ALA A 304 -8.08 16.22 18.05
N LEU A 305 -7.96 15.14 17.26
CA LEU A 305 -7.77 15.16 15.81
C LEU A 305 -9.01 14.69 15.03
N ALA A 306 -10.19 14.69 15.66
CA ALA A 306 -11.42 14.32 14.99
C ALA A 306 -11.62 15.16 13.72
N ALA A 307 -11.82 14.48 12.58
CA ALA A 307 -11.98 15.11 11.27
C ALA A 307 -13.47 15.13 10.89
N PRO A 308 -14.21 16.22 11.13
CA PRO A 308 -15.58 16.34 10.69
C PRO A 308 -15.63 16.35 9.15
N ASN A 309 -16.80 15.98 8.60
CA ASN A 309 -17.02 16.05 7.17
C ASN A 309 -17.39 17.48 6.75
N ASP A 310 -16.38 18.34 6.74
CA ASP A 310 -16.47 19.72 6.25
C ASP A 310 -15.26 20.03 5.35
N GLN A 311 -15.19 21.27 4.84
CA GLN A 311 -14.15 21.70 3.92
C GLN A 311 -13.01 22.47 4.61
N VAL A 312 -12.99 22.56 5.94
CA VAL A 312 -12.01 23.35 6.68
C VAL A 312 -11.36 22.52 7.80
N VAL A 313 -12.14 22.17 8.83
CA VAL A 313 -11.62 21.49 10.03
C VAL A 313 -11.18 20.06 9.68
N GLY A 314 -12.01 19.33 8.95
CA GLY A 314 -11.70 17.96 8.54
C GLY A 314 -10.40 17.84 7.74
N PRO A 315 -10.21 18.59 6.64
CA PRO A 315 -8.96 18.60 5.89
C PRO A 315 -7.72 18.98 6.69
N ILE A 316 -7.84 19.95 7.62
CA ILE A 316 -6.74 20.31 8.52
C ILE A 316 -6.44 19.14 9.47
N ALA A 317 -7.45 18.55 10.12
CA ALA A 317 -7.29 17.42 11.03
C ALA A 317 -6.62 16.21 10.38
N ARG A 318 -7.06 15.83 9.16
CA ARG A 318 -6.44 14.75 8.36
C ARG A 318 -4.97 15.02 8.09
N THR A 319 -4.66 16.25 7.68
CA THR A 319 -3.27 16.66 7.40
C THR A 319 -2.40 16.59 8.66
N LEU A 320 -2.91 17.08 9.80
CA LEU A 320 -2.20 17.02 11.09
C LEU A 320 -1.97 15.58 11.53
N CYS A 321 -2.99 14.72 11.44
CA CYS A 321 -2.85 13.31 11.80
C CYS A 321 -1.80 12.61 10.92
N ALA A 322 -1.87 12.76 9.61
CA ALA A 322 -0.88 12.19 8.69
C ALA A 322 0.54 12.70 8.98
N ALA A 323 0.69 13.99 9.24
CA ALA A 323 1.99 14.60 9.57
C ALA A 323 2.58 14.07 10.88
N LEU A 324 1.74 13.82 11.89
CA LEU A 324 2.15 13.22 13.16
C LEU A 324 2.55 11.75 13.01
N HIS A 325 1.79 10.96 12.30
CA HIS A 325 2.16 9.57 11.98
C HIS A 325 3.50 9.48 11.27
N ARG A 326 3.71 10.36 10.27
CA ARG A 326 4.89 10.39 9.40
C ARG A 326 6.09 11.12 9.99
N ASN A 327 5.96 11.68 11.20
CA ASN A 327 7.00 12.45 11.89
C ASN A 327 7.47 13.70 11.11
N THR A 328 6.59 14.31 10.31
CA THR A 328 6.88 15.53 9.55
C THR A 328 6.41 16.81 10.25
N LEU A 329 5.45 16.71 11.18
CA LEU A 329 5.02 17.87 11.97
C LEU A 329 6.15 18.34 12.91
N GLY A 330 6.35 19.63 12.99
CA GLY A 330 7.43 20.23 13.79
C GLY A 330 8.79 20.29 13.08
N THR A 331 8.98 19.53 12.00
CA THR A 331 10.18 19.58 11.16
C THR A 331 9.94 20.35 9.87
N LEU A 332 8.79 20.17 9.23
CA LEU A 332 8.40 20.83 7.98
C LEU A 332 7.21 21.76 8.26
N ASP A 333 7.36 23.03 7.89
CA ASP A 333 6.34 24.06 8.16
C ASP A 333 5.21 24.12 7.13
N LEU A 334 5.34 23.40 6.00
CA LEU A 334 4.28 23.19 5.03
C LEU A 334 3.78 21.73 5.15
N GLN A 335 2.45 21.57 5.28
CA GLN A 335 1.80 20.26 5.31
C GLN A 335 0.56 20.22 4.40
N PRO A 336 0.27 19.08 3.75
CA PRO A 336 1.15 17.93 3.64
C PRO A 336 2.39 18.29 2.82
N SER A 337 3.53 17.72 3.17
CA SER A 337 4.80 18.13 2.55
C SER A 337 5.66 16.94 2.16
N GLY A 338 6.54 17.21 1.22
CA GLY A 338 7.56 16.29 0.78
C GLY A 338 6.99 15.06 0.08
N GLY A 339 7.69 13.98 0.24
CA GLY A 339 7.34 12.65 -0.27
C GLY A 339 7.78 11.58 0.73
N PRO A 340 7.71 10.29 0.34
CA PRO A 340 8.13 9.17 1.19
C PRO A 340 9.55 9.32 1.76
N ALA A 341 10.42 10.06 1.05
CA ALA A 341 11.77 10.35 1.51
C ALA A 341 11.85 11.17 2.80
N ASP A 342 10.82 11.96 3.11
CA ASP A 342 10.77 12.80 4.32
C ASP A 342 10.06 12.12 5.50
N PHE A 343 9.40 10.98 5.23
CA PHE A 343 8.55 10.32 6.22
C PHE A 343 9.37 9.45 7.18
N TYR A 344 8.89 9.37 8.43
CA TYR A 344 9.38 8.44 9.46
C TYR A 344 10.85 8.61 9.84
N ARG A 345 11.41 9.82 9.70
CA ARG A 345 12.84 10.12 9.96
C ARG A 345 13.19 10.16 11.45
N GLY A 346 12.25 10.47 12.32
CA GLY A 346 12.48 10.56 13.76
C GLY A 346 12.43 9.21 14.45
N ALA A 347 13.11 9.11 15.59
CA ALA A 347 13.11 7.91 16.41
C ALA A 347 11.71 7.59 17.00
N LEU A 348 10.91 8.63 17.30
CA LEU A 348 9.52 8.49 17.73
C LEU A 348 8.58 8.74 16.54
N THR A 349 8.22 7.69 15.84
CA THR A 349 7.36 7.73 14.66
C THR A 349 6.49 6.47 14.58
N ASN A 350 5.56 6.41 13.63
CA ASN A 350 4.80 5.18 13.36
C ASN A 350 5.69 4.16 12.61
N HIS A 351 6.49 3.40 13.36
CA HIS A 351 7.34 2.37 12.77
C HIS A 351 6.54 1.22 12.13
N TYR A 352 5.31 0.97 12.58
CA TYR A 352 4.43 -0.02 11.93
C TYR A 352 4.15 0.39 10.49
N SER A 353 3.63 1.61 10.25
CA SER A 353 3.38 2.09 8.88
C SER A 353 4.66 2.13 8.06
N ARG A 354 5.76 2.66 8.61
CA ARG A 354 7.08 2.69 7.93
C ARG A 354 7.50 1.30 7.44
N ILE A 355 7.38 0.29 8.30
CA ILE A 355 7.80 -1.08 7.99
C ILE A 355 6.84 -1.72 6.97
N VAL A 356 5.53 -1.50 7.11
CA VAL A 356 4.55 -2.04 6.17
C VAL A 356 4.76 -1.42 4.77
N HIS A 357 4.83 -0.08 4.67
CA HIS A 357 5.14 0.62 3.40
C HIS A 357 6.44 0.12 2.76
N GLY A 358 7.51 -0.02 3.56
CA GLY A 358 8.81 -0.49 3.08
C GLY A 358 8.83 -1.95 2.58
N ASN A 359 7.77 -2.71 2.83
CA ASN A 359 7.60 -4.09 2.36
C ASN A 359 6.47 -4.27 1.34
N MET A 360 5.96 -3.17 0.77
CA MET A 360 5.06 -3.18 -0.38
C MET A 360 5.83 -2.90 -1.67
N ALA A 361 5.45 -3.57 -2.76
CA ALA A 361 6.15 -3.49 -4.04
C ALA A 361 6.09 -2.09 -4.68
N ASP A 362 5.00 -1.36 -4.45
CA ASP A 362 4.79 0.01 -4.90
C ASP A 362 5.03 1.05 -3.79
N GLY A 363 5.46 0.61 -2.61
CA GLY A 363 5.67 1.45 -1.44
C GLY A 363 4.38 1.97 -0.80
N LYS A 364 3.20 1.53 -1.26
CA LYS A 364 1.90 2.00 -0.80
C LYS A 364 1.25 1.02 0.18
N ALA A 365 0.71 1.57 1.27
CA ALA A 365 -0.03 0.82 2.28
C ALA A 365 -1.14 1.69 2.86
N TYR A 366 -2.14 1.10 3.48
CA TYR A 366 -3.12 1.81 4.28
C TYR A 366 -2.86 1.50 5.77
N GLY A 367 -1.80 2.11 6.33
CA GLY A 367 -1.28 1.79 7.65
C GLY A 367 -1.87 2.61 8.81
N PHE A 368 -2.67 3.65 8.53
CA PHE A 368 -3.44 4.44 9.48
C PHE A 368 -4.58 5.18 8.76
N ALA A 369 -5.56 5.73 9.48
CA ALA A 369 -6.85 6.20 8.93
C ALA A 369 -6.74 7.26 7.82
N PHE A 370 -5.69 8.09 7.79
CA PHE A 370 -5.47 9.13 6.77
C PHE A 370 -4.15 8.93 6.00
N ASP A 371 -3.80 7.69 5.73
CA ASP A 371 -2.63 7.38 4.89
C ASP A 371 -2.87 7.71 3.41
N ASP A 372 -4.11 8.06 3.04
CA ASP A 372 -4.50 8.62 1.75
C ASP A 372 -3.95 10.04 1.50
N VAL A 373 -3.57 10.78 2.53
CA VAL A 373 -2.88 12.08 2.37
C VAL A 373 -1.60 11.88 1.56
N LEU A 374 -1.46 12.61 0.45
CA LEU A 374 -0.40 12.46 -0.56
C LEU A 374 -0.40 11.11 -1.29
N ASN A 375 -1.57 10.46 -1.41
CA ASN A 375 -1.76 9.22 -2.18
C ASN A 375 -0.79 8.09 -1.78
N GLN A 376 -0.58 7.87 -0.48
CA GLN A 376 0.30 6.81 0.03
C GLN A 376 -0.47 5.50 0.29
N GLU A 377 -1.78 5.54 0.26
CA GLU A 377 -2.66 4.41 0.53
C GLU A 377 -2.60 3.31 -0.55
N SER A 378 -2.81 2.06 -0.13
CA SER A 378 -3.02 0.91 -1.02
C SER A 378 -4.49 0.81 -1.47
N LEU A 379 -4.94 1.79 -2.26
CA LEU A 379 -6.30 1.91 -2.75
C LEU A 379 -6.35 1.91 -4.28
N VAL A 380 -7.31 1.18 -4.84
CA VAL A 380 -7.71 1.30 -6.26
C VAL A 380 -9.10 1.93 -6.36
N HIS A 381 -9.26 2.82 -7.31
CA HIS A 381 -10.55 3.44 -7.63
C HIS A 381 -10.82 3.40 -9.14
N ASP A 382 -12.08 3.16 -9.50
CA ASP A 382 -12.58 3.33 -10.86
C ASP A 382 -14.04 3.78 -10.83
N GLY A 383 -14.36 4.83 -11.60
CA GLY A 383 -15.71 5.39 -11.68
C GLY A 383 -16.68 4.52 -12.49
N ASP A 384 -16.17 3.63 -13.34
CA ASP A 384 -16.96 2.69 -14.14
C ASP A 384 -16.35 1.27 -14.08
N PRO A 385 -16.34 0.63 -12.89
CA PRO A 385 -15.70 -0.65 -12.69
C PRO A 385 -16.46 -1.78 -13.41
N ARG A 386 -15.73 -2.72 -13.99
CA ARG A 386 -16.26 -3.94 -14.64
C ARG A 386 -15.93 -5.20 -13.88
N ALA A 387 -14.80 -5.22 -13.17
CA ALA A 387 -14.39 -6.29 -12.29
C ALA A 387 -13.49 -5.75 -11.18
N ALA A 388 -13.47 -6.46 -10.07
CA ALA A 388 -12.56 -6.21 -8.97
C ALA A 388 -11.84 -7.50 -8.55
N GLY A 389 -10.69 -7.39 -7.88
CA GLY A 389 -9.94 -8.54 -7.41
C GLY A 389 -9.26 -8.31 -6.07
N ILE A 390 -9.17 -9.37 -5.27
CA ILE A 390 -8.33 -9.48 -4.09
C ILE A 390 -7.43 -10.69 -4.30
N THR A 391 -6.12 -10.51 -4.24
CA THR A 391 -5.16 -11.62 -4.31
C THR A 391 -4.51 -11.78 -2.95
N LEU A 392 -4.81 -12.88 -2.25
CA LEU A 392 -4.16 -13.26 -1.00
C LEU A 392 -2.75 -13.75 -1.35
N SER A 393 -1.74 -13.01 -0.88
CA SER A 393 -0.34 -13.20 -1.29
C SER A 393 0.36 -14.30 -0.50
N PRO A 394 1.48 -14.85 -1.00
CA PRO A 394 2.26 -15.89 -0.31
C PRO A 394 2.68 -15.48 1.10
N PHE A 395 2.73 -16.46 2.02
CA PHE A 395 3.15 -16.26 3.41
C PHE A 395 4.66 -16.43 3.62
N GLY A 396 5.36 -16.98 2.64
CA GLY A 396 6.80 -17.20 2.69
C GLY A 396 7.44 -17.05 1.32
N PRO A 397 8.77 -17.16 1.22
CA PRO A 397 9.46 -17.11 -0.05
C PRO A 397 9.01 -18.25 -0.97
N GLY A 398 8.75 -17.96 -2.24
CA GLY A 398 8.44 -18.96 -3.27
C GLY A 398 7.02 -19.53 -3.24
N GLY A 399 6.08 -18.96 -2.48
CA GLY A 399 4.67 -19.40 -2.40
C GLY A 399 3.76 -18.88 -3.51
N GLY A 400 4.25 -18.64 -4.71
CA GLY A 400 3.40 -18.49 -5.90
C GLY A 400 2.85 -19.86 -6.32
N PRO A 401 1.65 -19.94 -6.95
CA PRO A 401 1.14 -21.19 -7.45
C PRO A 401 2.13 -21.79 -8.44
N SER A 402 2.76 -22.90 -8.07
CA SER A 402 3.44 -23.75 -9.04
C SER A 402 2.36 -24.28 -9.98
N PRO A 403 2.46 -24.10 -11.30
CA PRO A 403 1.51 -24.73 -12.20
C PRO A 403 1.61 -26.24 -12.02
N SER A 404 0.46 -26.88 -11.71
CA SER A 404 0.32 -28.33 -11.67
C SER A 404 0.80 -28.89 -13.02
N PRO A 405 1.61 -29.97 -13.07
CA PRO A 405 2.05 -30.53 -14.31
C PRO A 405 0.84 -31.09 -15.09
N SER A 406 0.46 -30.42 -16.15
CA SER A 406 -0.46 -30.95 -17.15
C SER A 406 0.34 -31.85 -18.12
N PRO A 407 -0.23 -32.95 -18.63
CA PRO A 407 0.54 -33.90 -19.45
C PRO A 407 0.99 -33.25 -20.75
N SER A 408 2.23 -33.58 -21.09
CA SER A 408 2.93 -33.19 -22.29
C SER A 408 2.08 -33.38 -23.58
N THR A 409 1.75 -32.26 -24.23
CA THR A 409 1.45 -32.23 -25.66
C THR A 409 2.17 -31.03 -26.26
N THR A 410 2.91 -31.30 -27.33
CA THR A 410 3.52 -30.42 -28.36
C THR A 410 3.61 -28.91 -28.01
N ALA A 411 4.85 -28.42 -27.97
CA ALA A 411 5.24 -27.06 -27.67
C ALA A 411 4.44 -25.99 -28.44
N THR A 412 3.49 -25.35 -27.73
CA THR A 412 3.03 -24.02 -28.08
C THR A 412 3.96 -23.04 -27.36
N PRO A 413 4.36 -21.90 -27.95
CA PRO A 413 5.20 -20.90 -27.25
C PRO A 413 4.56 -20.50 -25.92
N GLY A 414 5.30 -20.60 -24.81
CA GLY A 414 4.82 -20.28 -23.46
C GLY A 414 4.47 -18.80 -23.30
N PRO A 415 3.69 -18.44 -22.27
CA PRO A 415 3.34 -17.04 -21.99
C PRO A 415 4.61 -16.21 -21.79
N PHE A 416 4.62 -15.00 -22.35
CA PHE A 416 5.71 -14.04 -22.25
C PHE A 416 5.99 -13.69 -20.78
N ASP A 417 7.14 -14.12 -20.26
CA ASP A 417 7.59 -13.68 -18.95
C ASP A 417 8.18 -12.27 -19.06
N ALA A 418 7.53 -11.29 -18.46
CA ALA A 418 7.97 -9.90 -18.48
C ALA A 418 9.23 -9.67 -17.63
N THR A 419 9.54 -10.56 -16.69
CA THR A 419 10.71 -10.43 -15.81
C THR A 419 11.99 -10.83 -16.56
N ARG A 420 13.03 -10.01 -16.40
CA ARG A 420 14.37 -10.26 -16.94
C ARG A 420 15.41 -10.05 -15.84
N TYR A 421 16.24 -11.05 -15.64
CA TYR A 421 17.34 -11.03 -14.67
C TYR A 421 18.66 -10.68 -15.36
N MET A 422 19.46 -9.83 -14.72
CA MET A 422 20.78 -9.45 -15.22
C MET A 422 21.78 -10.58 -15.06
N ARG A 423 22.63 -10.81 -16.07
CA ARG A 423 23.67 -11.85 -16.06
C ARG A 423 25.05 -11.25 -16.12
N ALA A 424 26.02 -11.88 -15.50
CA ALA A 424 27.42 -11.45 -15.54
C ALA A 424 27.96 -11.30 -16.97
N GLY A 425 27.40 -11.98 -17.95
CA GLY A 425 27.76 -11.87 -19.38
C GLY A 425 27.01 -10.78 -20.15
N GLY A 426 26.21 -9.90 -19.47
CA GLY A 426 25.48 -8.82 -20.14
C GLY A 426 24.16 -9.24 -20.78
N ALA A 427 23.65 -10.43 -20.52
CA ALA A 427 22.32 -10.86 -20.96
C ALA A 427 21.23 -10.45 -19.98
N LEU A 428 20.02 -10.28 -20.48
CA LEU A 428 18.77 -10.16 -19.72
C LEU A 428 17.90 -11.40 -20.03
N ASP A 429 17.84 -12.34 -19.08
CA ASP A 429 17.16 -13.62 -19.26
C ASP A 429 15.90 -13.75 -18.39
N PRO A 430 14.89 -14.53 -18.80
CA PRO A 430 13.70 -14.77 -18.00
C PRO A 430 13.97 -15.62 -16.74
N GLY A 431 14.98 -16.48 -16.75
CA GLY A 431 15.36 -17.27 -15.57
C GLY A 431 16.30 -16.53 -14.63
N THR A 432 16.28 -16.83 -13.33
CA THR A 432 17.12 -16.16 -12.32
C THR A 432 18.62 -16.43 -12.49
N GLY A 433 19.01 -17.63 -12.93
CA GLY A 433 20.40 -18.07 -13.05
C GLY A 433 21.19 -18.10 -11.73
N ALA A 434 22.47 -18.42 -11.83
CA ALA A 434 23.35 -18.43 -10.68
C ALA A 434 23.58 -17.00 -10.14
N PRO A 435 23.62 -16.79 -8.82
CA PRO A 435 24.03 -15.53 -8.23
C PRO A 435 25.47 -15.19 -8.62
N GLY A 436 25.74 -13.90 -8.82
CA GLY A 436 27.07 -13.39 -9.15
C GLY A 436 27.13 -11.88 -8.96
N THR A 437 28.25 -11.29 -9.31
CA THR A 437 28.47 -9.84 -9.23
C THR A 437 29.18 -9.34 -10.48
N VAL A 438 28.94 -8.06 -10.81
CA VAL A 438 29.72 -7.30 -11.80
C VAL A 438 30.13 -5.97 -11.19
N THR A 439 31.27 -5.43 -11.64
CA THR A 439 31.75 -4.14 -11.16
C THR A 439 31.25 -3.03 -12.08
N VAL A 440 30.56 -2.04 -11.51
CA VAL A 440 30.23 -0.78 -12.17
C VAL A 440 31.39 0.17 -11.94
N ALA A 441 32.04 0.58 -13.01
CA ALA A 441 33.25 1.40 -12.92
C ALA A 441 32.98 2.74 -12.21
N ALA A 442 33.99 3.26 -11.48
CA ALA A 442 33.92 4.60 -10.93
C ALA A 442 33.68 5.62 -12.07
N ALA A 443 32.77 6.55 -11.83
CA ALA A 443 32.47 7.58 -12.82
C ALA A 443 33.10 8.92 -12.45
N GLY A 444 33.40 9.71 -13.44
CA GLY A 444 33.90 11.08 -13.26
C GLY A 444 32.79 12.12 -13.07
N GLY A 445 31.75 11.82 -12.25
CA GLY A 445 30.85 12.87 -11.77
C GLY A 445 29.91 13.49 -12.81
N ASN A 446 29.28 12.70 -13.68
CA ASN A 446 28.30 13.21 -14.64
C ASN A 446 26.86 12.81 -14.24
N HIS A 447 26.09 13.78 -13.73
CA HIS A 447 24.70 13.61 -13.30
C HIS A 447 23.66 13.91 -14.39
N ASP A 448 24.06 14.13 -15.62
CA ASP A 448 23.16 14.59 -16.69
C ASP A 448 22.29 13.46 -17.27
N GLY A 449 22.51 12.22 -16.86
CA GLY A 449 21.81 11.04 -17.35
C GLY A 449 22.46 10.39 -18.56
N THR A 450 23.68 10.82 -18.92
CA THR A 450 24.48 10.19 -19.98
C THR A 450 25.32 9.06 -19.39
N PRO A 451 25.16 7.80 -19.83
CA PRO A 451 25.95 6.68 -19.33
C PRO A 451 27.44 6.83 -19.62
N THR A 452 28.26 6.68 -18.59
CA THR A 452 29.72 6.67 -18.70
C THR A 452 30.26 5.32 -18.24
N ASN A 453 30.92 4.58 -19.10
CA ASN A 453 31.44 3.23 -18.84
C ASN A 453 30.37 2.29 -18.20
N PRO A 454 29.14 2.20 -18.77
CA PRO A 454 28.06 1.46 -18.15
C PRO A 454 28.29 -0.05 -18.20
N GLN A 455 27.78 -0.76 -17.20
CA GLN A 455 27.45 -2.17 -17.36
C GLN A 455 26.19 -2.26 -18.23
N VAL A 456 26.26 -3.07 -19.28
CA VAL A 456 25.19 -3.16 -20.29
C VAL A 456 24.58 -4.56 -20.26
N PHE A 457 23.26 -4.61 -20.19
CA PHE A 457 22.48 -5.84 -20.23
C PHE A 457 21.44 -5.76 -21.34
N THR A 458 21.29 -6.83 -22.13
CA THR A 458 20.43 -6.81 -23.32
C THR A 458 19.60 -8.09 -23.44
N ALA A 459 18.32 -7.95 -23.79
CA ALA A 459 17.47 -9.03 -24.32
C ALA A 459 17.05 -8.68 -25.75
N ARG A 460 17.00 -9.66 -26.63
CA ARG A 460 16.70 -9.51 -28.07
C ARG A 460 15.59 -10.47 -28.49
N GLY A 461 14.96 -10.15 -29.63
CA GLY A 461 13.93 -11.00 -30.21
C GLY A 461 12.65 -11.05 -29.37
N LEU A 462 12.41 -9.98 -28.58
CA LEU A 462 11.24 -9.89 -27.72
C LEU A 462 9.99 -9.58 -28.54
N THR A 463 8.89 -10.27 -28.22
CA THR A 463 7.57 -10.00 -28.78
C THR A 463 6.59 -9.86 -27.63
N GLY A 464 5.73 -8.84 -27.65
CA GLY A 464 4.76 -8.66 -26.61
C GLY A 464 3.94 -7.39 -26.79
N ARG A 465 2.76 -7.37 -26.17
CA ARG A 465 1.85 -6.23 -26.17
C ARG A 465 2.12 -5.32 -24.98
N TRP A 466 2.25 -4.04 -25.23
CA TRP A 466 2.43 -3.05 -24.17
C TRP A 466 1.20 -2.96 -23.25
N THR A 467 1.45 -2.95 -21.94
CA THR A 467 0.40 -2.92 -20.89
C THR A 467 0.15 -1.54 -20.31
N GLY A 468 0.90 -0.53 -20.75
CA GLY A 468 0.94 0.79 -20.12
C GLY A 468 2.02 0.90 -19.04
N GLY A 469 2.44 2.13 -18.72
CA GLY A 469 3.44 2.38 -17.68
C GLY A 469 4.89 2.35 -18.17
N PHE A 470 5.81 2.26 -17.21
CA PHE A 470 7.27 2.24 -17.39
C PHE A 470 7.87 0.93 -16.93
N THR A 471 9.14 0.71 -17.29
CA THR A 471 9.87 -0.48 -16.84
C THR A 471 10.10 -0.41 -15.33
N ALA A 472 9.69 -1.45 -14.61
CA ALA A 472 10.06 -1.59 -13.21
C ALA A 472 11.44 -2.28 -13.09
N PHE A 473 12.17 -1.99 -12.02
CA PHE A 473 13.43 -2.69 -11.74
C PHE A 473 13.73 -2.71 -10.23
N ASP A 474 14.56 -3.67 -9.84
CA ASP A 474 15.16 -3.80 -8.52
C ASP A 474 16.60 -4.27 -8.71
N LEU A 475 17.56 -3.38 -8.44
CA LEU A 475 18.99 -3.63 -8.58
C LEU A 475 19.63 -3.68 -7.19
N SER A 476 20.41 -4.72 -6.95
CA SER A 476 21.18 -4.88 -5.73
C SER A 476 22.57 -4.30 -5.94
N VAL A 477 22.92 -3.25 -5.21
CA VAL A 477 24.19 -2.53 -5.33
C VAL A 477 24.91 -2.48 -3.99
N ASP A 478 26.24 -2.49 -4.00
CA ASP A 478 27.09 -2.34 -2.82
C ASP A 478 28.27 -1.43 -3.19
N ALA A 479 28.34 -0.26 -2.57
CA ALA A 479 29.42 0.71 -2.71
C ALA A 479 30.41 0.66 -1.53
N GLY A 480 30.31 -0.34 -0.65
CA GLY A 480 31.17 -0.47 0.53
C GLY A 480 30.96 0.67 1.52
N THR A 481 32.05 1.38 1.83
CA THR A 481 32.03 2.56 2.73
C THR A 481 32.07 3.88 1.99
N ALA A 482 31.85 3.89 0.66
CA ALA A 482 31.89 5.10 -0.13
C ALA A 482 30.72 6.02 0.20
N VAL A 483 31.00 7.29 0.46
CA VAL A 483 30.00 8.31 0.76
C VAL A 483 29.73 9.14 -0.50
N GLY A 484 28.47 9.23 -0.88
CA GLY A 484 28.05 10.07 -1.99
C GLY A 484 28.30 9.46 -3.37
N ASP A 485 28.60 8.17 -3.46
CA ASP A 485 28.56 7.44 -4.72
C ASP A 485 27.11 7.22 -5.12
N GLY A 486 26.81 7.23 -6.41
CA GLY A 486 25.44 7.10 -6.88
C GLY A 486 25.33 6.35 -8.20
N VAL A 487 24.51 5.30 -8.21
CA VAL A 487 24.24 4.48 -9.38
C VAL A 487 23.04 5.03 -10.14
N GLN A 488 23.11 5.05 -11.47
CA GLN A 488 22.02 5.49 -12.35
C GLN A 488 21.71 4.44 -13.41
N VAL A 489 20.46 4.45 -13.91
CA VAL A 489 19.93 3.48 -14.87
C VAL A 489 19.31 4.19 -16.06
N ARG A 490 19.59 3.67 -17.26
CA ARG A 490 18.89 3.98 -18.51
C ARG A 490 18.38 2.69 -19.14
N ILE A 491 17.11 2.69 -19.58
CA ILE A 491 16.49 1.57 -20.26
C ILE A 491 16.01 2.03 -21.62
N SER A 492 16.46 1.34 -22.67
CA SER A 492 16.20 1.70 -24.06
C SER A 492 15.48 0.54 -24.76
N TYR A 493 14.44 0.85 -25.53
CA TYR A 493 13.66 -0.08 -26.32
C TYR A 493 13.84 0.24 -27.81
N ASP A 494 14.27 -0.76 -28.57
CA ASP A 494 14.10 -0.87 -30.00
C ASP A 494 12.93 -1.85 -30.21
N ARG A 495 11.75 -1.34 -30.56
CA ARG A 495 10.51 -2.12 -30.56
C ARG A 495 10.38 -3.05 -31.75
N THR A 496 11.04 -2.73 -32.85
CA THR A 496 10.92 -3.44 -34.14
C THR A 496 12.17 -4.24 -34.48
N GLY A 497 13.25 -4.07 -33.73
CA GLY A 497 14.54 -4.73 -34.00
C GLY A 497 15.32 -4.11 -35.15
N ASP A 498 15.03 -2.85 -35.52
CA ASP A 498 15.68 -2.16 -36.64
C ASP A 498 17.02 -1.47 -36.23
N GLY A 499 17.36 -1.51 -34.94
CA GLY A 499 18.58 -0.95 -34.36
C GLY A 499 18.44 0.49 -33.87
N GLY A 500 17.30 1.12 -34.06
CA GLY A 500 16.95 2.43 -33.51
C GLY A 500 16.31 2.33 -32.11
N TRP A 501 16.52 3.34 -31.26
CA TRP A 501 15.82 3.39 -29.95
C TRP A 501 14.52 4.16 -30.06
N ASP A 502 13.38 3.43 -30.07
CA ASP A 502 12.03 4.00 -30.10
C ASP A 502 11.64 4.68 -28.78
N ARG A 503 12.18 4.17 -27.68
CA ARG A 503 11.91 4.67 -26.33
C ARG A 503 13.16 4.60 -25.48
N VAL A 504 13.43 5.69 -24.74
CA VAL A 504 14.52 5.76 -23.76
C VAL A 504 13.96 6.29 -22.44
N GLU A 505 14.14 5.54 -21.37
CA GLU A 505 13.80 5.89 -19.99
C GLU A 505 15.07 6.06 -19.17
N THR A 506 15.28 7.25 -18.60
CA THR A 506 16.41 7.54 -17.71
C THR A 506 15.85 7.81 -16.32
N TYR A 507 16.39 7.12 -15.32
CA TYR A 507 15.94 7.22 -13.94
C TYR A 507 16.88 8.12 -13.12
N ALA A 508 16.36 8.72 -12.03
CA ALA A 508 17.17 9.50 -11.12
C ALA A 508 18.24 8.58 -10.49
N TYR A 509 19.41 9.11 -10.20
CA TYR A 509 20.45 8.33 -9.55
C TYR A 509 20.03 7.92 -8.12
N PHE A 510 20.50 6.78 -7.69
CA PHE A 510 20.38 6.25 -6.34
C PHE A 510 21.70 6.51 -5.60
N ALA A 511 21.67 7.37 -4.58
CA ALA A 511 22.82 7.61 -3.72
C ALA A 511 22.94 6.48 -2.70
N THR A 512 24.11 5.82 -2.67
CA THR A 512 24.41 4.79 -1.68
C THR A 512 24.74 5.41 -0.32
N ASP A 513 24.53 4.67 0.75
CA ASP A 513 24.93 5.08 2.10
C ASP A 513 26.35 4.58 2.46
N PRO A 514 26.99 5.10 3.53
CA PRO A 514 28.35 4.68 3.92
C PRO A 514 28.40 3.37 4.70
N VAL A 515 27.29 2.65 4.80
CA VAL A 515 27.23 1.38 5.54
C VAL A 515 27.50 0.24 4.55
N PRO A 516 28.55 -0.58 4.74
CA PRO A 516 28.83 -1.69 3.84
C PRO A 516 27.67 -2.67 3.79
N GLY A 517 27.31 -3.11 2.61
CA GLY A 517 26.27 -4.11 2.37
C GLY A 517 25.44 -3.84 1.13
N TRP A 518 24.52 -4.77 0.86
CA TRP A 518 23.66 -4.68 -0.30
C TRP A 518 22.52 -3.70 -0.09
N GLU A 519 22.45 -2.69 -0.94
CA GLU A 519 21.36 -1.74 -1.05
C GLU A 519 20.51 -2.04 -2.28
N HIS A 520 19.27 -1.55 -2.30
CA HIS A 520 18.34 -1.78 -3.40
C HIS A 520 17.98 -0.47 -4.10
N TYR A 521 18.44 -0.31 -5.33
CA TYR A 521 18.01 0.74 -6.23
C TYR A 521 16.78 0.28 -7.01
N ARG A 522 15.65 0.97 -6.84
CA ARG A 522 14.37 0.62 -7.46
C ARG A 522 13.83 1.75 -8.32
N GLN A 523 12.97 1.40 -9.27
CA GLN A 523 12.24 2.35 -10.12
C GLN A 523 11.46 3.41 -9.32
N THR A 524 11.09 3.12 -8.07
CA THR A 524 10.46 4.06 -7.13
C THR A 524 11.31 5.29 -6.81
N GLN A 525 12.62 5.28 -7.11
CA GLN A 525 13.51 6.45 -6.97
C GLN A 525 13.20 7.56 -7.99
N GLY A 526 12.33 7.30 -8.95
CA GLY A 526 11.77 8.27 -9.85
C GLY A 526 12.34 8.25 -11.27
N LEU A 527 11.45 8.41 -12.23
CA LEU A 527 11.79 8.63 -13.63
C LEU A 527 12.30 10.06 -13.80
N ARG A 528 13.54 10.23 -14.29
CA ARG A 528 14.14 11.53 -14.60
C ARG A 528 13.65 12.07 -15.94
N SER A 529 13.67 11.23 -16.96
CA SER A 529 13.22 11.58 -18.31
C SER A 529 12.76 10.34 -19.08
N ALA A 530 11.84 10.55 -19.99
CA ALA A 530 11.43 9.55 -20.95
C ALA A 530 11.22 10.20 -22.32
N THR A 531 11.83 9.64 -23.36
CA THR A 531 11.70 10.12 -24.74
C THR A 531 11.19 9.00 -25.64
N GLY A 532 10.44 9.35 -26.66
CA GLY A 532 9.81 8.41 -27.58
C GLY A 532 8.55 7.75 -27.02
N ALA A 533 7.85 7.01 -27.88
CA ALA A 533 6.60 6.31 -27.53
C ALA A 533 6.85 4.84 -27.23
N LEU A 534 6.17 4.31 -26.21
CA LEU A 534 6.03 2.86 -26.04
C LEU A 534 4.88 2.35 -26.89
N GLY A 535 5.03 1.15 -27.41
CA GLY A 535 4.05 0.37 -28.17
C GLY A 535 4.48 -1.10 -28.15
N ASP A 536 3.78 -1.94 -28.89
CA ASP A 536 4.05 -3.39 -28.90
C ASP A 536 5.45 -3.72 -29.42
N LEU A 537 6.06 -4.76 -28.85
CA LEU A 537 7.33 -5.31 -29.30
C LEU A 537 7.09 -6.31 -30.44
N THR A 538 7.88 -6.21 -31.50
CA THR A 538 7.83 -7.12 -32.64
C THR A 538 9.26 -7.56 -33.01
N GLY A 539 9.78 -8.58 -32.33
CA GLY A 539 11.19 -8.98 -32.46
C GLY A 539 12.16 -7.98 -31.83
N GLY A 540 11.66 -7.13 -30.94
CA GLY A 540 12.38 -5.98 -30.42
C GLY A 540 13.51 -6.32 -29.45
N THR A 541 14.26 -5.28 -29.08
CA THR A 541 15.38 -5.36 -28.15
C THR A 541 15.14 -4.43 -26.97
N VAL A 542 15.46 -4.87 -25.75
CA VAL A 542 15.60 -4.02 -24.59
C VAL A 542 17.05 -4.00 -24.12
N ARG A 543 17.56 -2.81 -23.82
CA ARG A 543 18.89 -2.59 -23.25
C ARG A 543 18.80 -1.82 -21.95
N VAL A 544 19.50 -2.32 -20.94
CA VAL A 544 19.66 -1.67 -19.64
C VAL A 544 21.11 -1.28 -19.48
N GLU A 545 21.36 -0.03 -19.14
CA GLU A 545 22.67 0.52 -18.84
C GLU A 545 22.70 0.98 -17.38
N VAL A 546 23.67 0.50 -16.62
CA VAL A 546 23.90 0.83 -15.21
C VAL A 546 25.29 1.44 -15.07
N TRP A 547 25.39 2.64 -14.52
CA TRP A 547 26.68 3.35 -14.35
C TRP A 547 26.70 4.13 -13.05
N ASN A 548 27.89 4.43 -12.54
CA ASN A 548 28.07 5.39 -11.46
C ASN A 548 27.94 6.81 -12.01
N ALA A 549 26.94 7.55 -11.59
CA ALA A 549 26.70 8.94 -11.96
C ALA A 549 27.49 9.92 -11.06
N ILE A 550 27.80 9.48 -9.84
CA ILE A 550 28.53 10.25 -8.83
C ILE A 550 29.50 9.31 -8.14
N GLY A 551 30.64 9.86 -7.69
CA GLY A 551 31.59 9.17 -6.85
C GLY A 551 32.83 8.70 -7.58
N GLY A 552 33.90 8.50 -6.81
CA GLY A 552 35.23 8.07 -7.28
C GLY A 552 35.51 6.59 -7.07
N THR A 553 34.55 5.83 -6.54
CA THR A 553 34.74 4.43 -6.18
C THR A 553 33.90 3.52 -7.09
N PRO A 554 34.40 2.37 -7.53
CA PRO A 554 33.61 1.37 -8.22
C PRO A 554 32.50 0.82 -7.31
N THR A 555 31.32 0.55 -7.87
CA THR A 555 30.19 -0.07 -7.18
C THR A 555 30.05 -1.51 -7.63
N THR A 556 29.71 -2.42 -6.72
CA THR A 556 29.37 -3.81 -7.04
C THR A 556 27.89 -3.92 -7.33
N LEU A 557 27.51 -4.46 -8.49
CA LEU A 557 26.15 -4.79 -8.85
C LEU A 557 25.92 -6.30 -8.74
N GLY A 558 24.96 -6.71 -7.93
CA GLY A 558 24.52 -8.12 -7.85
C GLY A 558 23.78 -8.51 -9.13
N VAL A 559 24.05 -9.71 -9.65
CA VAL A 559 23.39 -10.27 -10.84
C VAL A 559 22.78 -11.64 -10.52
N GLY A 560 22.08 -12.23 -11.46
CA GLY A 560 21.26 -13.41 -11.24
C GLY A 560 19.95 -13.04 -10.53
N ALA A 561 19.59 -13.73 -9.45
CA ALA A 561 18.38 -13.43 -8.67
C ALA A 561 18.39 -12.06 -7.98
N SER A 562 19.58 -11.43 -7.84
CA SER A 562 19.76 -10.19 -7.09
C SER A 562 19.30 -8.93 -7.83
N SER A 563 19.37 -8.91 -9.17
CA SER A 563 18.95 -7.74 -9.96
C SER A 563 18.09 -8.13 -11.14
N ARG A 564 16.99 -7.41 -11.30
CA ARG A 564 15.98 -7.68 -12.33
C ARG A 564 15.31 -6.43 -12.84
N ILE A 565 14.76 -6.52 -14.05
CA ILE A 565 13.77 -5.59 -14.58
C ILE A 565 12.46 -6.32 -14.86
N VAL A 566 11.35 -5.59 -14.90
CA VAL A 566 10.05 -6.08 -15.32
C VAL A 566 9.57 -5.20 -16.47
N LEU A 567 9.50 -5.79 -17.65
CA LEU A 567 9.07 -5.09 -18.86
C LEU A 567 7.56 -4.77 -18.76
N PRO A 568 7.09 -3.59 -19.19
CA PRO A 568 5.66 -3.25 -19.21
C PRO A 568 4.95 -3.91 -20.40
N TYR A 569 5.12 -5.23 -20.57
CA TYR A 569 4.61 -6.02 -21.68
C TYR A 569 4.01 -7.33 -21.22
N ILE A 570 3.05 -7.84 -22.02
CA ILE A 570 2.49 -9.20 -21.92
C ILE A 570 2.62 -9.87 -23.30
N GLY A 571 2.77 -11.20 -23.31
CA GLY A 571 2.84 -12.01 -24.53
C GLY A 571 1.50 -12.35 -25.13
#